data_aba907298726e5e2b27f4c94c10ebf4e
#
_entry.id   aba907298726e5e2b27f4c94c10ebf4e
#
_cell.length_a   1.000
_cell.length_b   1.000
_cell.length_c   1.000
_cell.angle_alpha   90.00
_cell.angle_beta   90.00
_cell.angle_gamma   90.00
#
_symmetry.space_group_name_H-M   'P 1'
#
loop_
_entity.id
_entity.type
_entity.pdbx_description
1 polymer ?
#
loop_
_entity_poly.entity_id
_entity_poly.type
_entity_poly.pdbx_seq_one_letter_code
_entity_poly.pdbx_strand_id
1 'polypeptide(L)'
;MKRKAFKVVILYIVLCMVSGCGSINESNESNTSEVNDMESGQLSGTIPTELEYIPENYETPAKQQGTINKLTYETWESFSYEDHSQPLEKNAWVYLPYGYSNDQKYNIFYLSHGGWSNETTIMGTAQNPSSFKNVVDHAIEDGKMQPMILVFPTYNNTSENDSSDYSLALQLTDQFHNELVNDLIPAVESQYSTYATETTPEGLKASRDHRGFGGFSMGSVNTWCTLRYCLDYFRYFMPMSGSYTSDGDYMADLVSN
;
A
#
# COMPACT_ATOMS: atom_id res chain seq x y z
N MET A 1 -13.37 -8.82 20.64
CA MET A 1 -13.40 -7.35 20.48
C MET A 1 -12.20 -6.81 19.72
N LYS A 2 -10.93 -7.20 20.00
CA LYS A 2 -9.73 -6.67 19.33
C LYS A 2 -9.69 -6.92 17.80
N ARG A 3 -10.21 -8.07 17.30
CA ARG A 3 -10.23 -8.39 15.87
C ARG A 3 -11.21 -7.53 15.05
N LYS A 4 -12.35 -7.15 15.61
CA LYS A 4 -13.34 -6.30 14.90
C LYS A 4 -12.84 -4.86 14.72
N ALA A 5 -12.16 -4.31 15.72
CA ALA A 5 -11.59 -2.97 15.64
C ALA A 5 -10.47 -2.86 14.56
N PHE A 6 -9.63 -3.89 14.45
CA PHE A 6 -8.59 -3.94 13.43
C PHE A 6 -9.17 -3.94 12.00
N LYS A 7 -10.20 -4.76 11.76
CA LYS A 7 -10.88 -4.82 10.44
C LYS A 7 -11.56 -3.51 10.06
N VAL A 8 -12.19 -2.83 11.01
CA VAL A 8 -12.83 -1.52 10.79
C VAL A 8 -11.82 -0.46 10.35
N VAL A 9 -10.68 -0.41 11.02
CA VAL A 9 -9.60 0.52 10.68
C VAL A 9 -9.10 0.26 9.26
N ILE A 10 -8.94 -1.01 8.86
CA ILE A 10 -8.43 -1.37 7.53
C ILE A 10 -9.43 -1.03 6.42
N LEU A 11 -10.73 -1.24 6.61
CA LEU A 11 -11.74 -0.85 5.61
C LEU A 11 -11.80 0.67 5.42
N TYR A 12 -11.70 1.43 6.51
CA TYR A 12 -11.65 2.89 6.45
C TYR A 12 -10.45 3.40 5.65
N ILE A 13 -9.33 2.74 5.77
CA ILE A 13 -8.08 2.98 5.05
C ILE A 13 -8.26 2.85 3.55
N VAL A 14 -8.87 1.76 3.13
CA VAL A 14 -9.17 1.49 1.73
C VAL A 14 -10.11 2.54 1.15
N LEU A 15 -11.08 3.01 1.95
CA LEU A 15 -12.06 4.03 1.54
C LEU A 15 -11.43 5.42 1.36
N CYS A 16 -10.47 5.81 2.21
CA CYS A 16 -9.85 7.14 2.12
C CYS A 16 -8.93 7.33 0.91
N MET A 17 -8.39 6.25 0.34
CA MET A 17 -7.51 6.32 -0.83
C MET A 17 -8.22 6.62 -2.15
N VAL A 18 -9.52 6.44 -2.20
CA VAL A 18 -10.33 6.68 -3.40
C VAL A 18 -10.65 8.16 -3.59
N SER A 19 -10.43 8.98 -2.55
CA SER A 19 -10.87 10.38 -2.50
C SER A 19 -9.84 11.44 -2.96
N GLY A 20 -8.68 11.03 -3.42
CA GLY A 20 -7.50 11.91 -3.57
C GLY A 20 -7.15 12.43 -4.96
N CYS A 21 -8.02 12.39 -5.96
CA CYS A 21 -7.78 13.05 -7.25
C CYS A 21 -8.82 14.14 -7.54
N GLY A 22 -8.64 15.32 -6.94
CA GLY A 22 -9.40 16.53 -7.26
C GLY A 22 -8.49 17.56 -7.92
N SER A 23 -8.53 17.67 -9.24
CA SER A 23 -7.88 18.75 -9.99
C SER A 23 -8.64 20.04 -9.79
N ILE A 24 -7.93 21.11 -9.44
CA ILE A 24 -8.45 22.49 -9.46
C ILE A 24 -8.47 22.93 -10.93
N ASN A 25 -9.66 23.10 -11.51
CA ASN A 25 -9.83 23.71 -12.82
C ASN A 25 -10.24 25.16 -12.66
N GLU A 26 -9.38 26.08 -13.09
CA GLU A 26 -9.78 27.43 -13.49
C GLU A 26 -10.36 27.39 -14.91
N SER A 27 -11.48 28.10 -15.06
CA SER A 27 -12.30 28.20 -16.25
C SER A 27 -11.60 28.96 -17.40
N ASN A 28 -11.67 28.42 -18.63
CA ASN A 28 -11.86 29.24 -19.84
C ASN A 28 -12.56 28.41 -20.94
N GLU A 29 -13.60 29.03 -21.50
CA GLU A 29 -14.45 28.50 -22.56
C GLU A 29 -13.74 28.44 -23.92
N SER A 30 -13.94 27.37 -24.70
CA SER A 30 -14.65 27.34 -25.99
C SER A 30 -14.32 26.12 -26.86
N ASN A 31 -15.41 25.55 -27.45
CA ASN A 31 -15.54 24.74 -28.66
C ASN A 31 -15.21 23.26 -28.71
N THR A 32 -16.32 22.52 -28.60
CA THR A 32 -16.80 21.34 -29.38
C THR A 32 -15.83 20.45 -30.15
N SER A 33 -15.73 19.18 -29.68
CA SER A 33 -15.88 17.99 -30.51
C SER A 33 -16.27 16.80 -29.59
N GLU A 34 -17.39 16.14 -29.94
CA GLU A 34 -17.95 14.99 -29.23
C GLU A 34 -16.98 13.81 -29.31
N VAL A 35 -16.46 13.37 -28.19
CA VAL A 35 -15.89 12.06 -27.99
C VAL A 35 -16.65 11.44 -26.83
N ASN A 36 -17.23 10.26 -27.06
CA ASN A 36 -17.97 9.50 -26.06
C ASN A 36 -17.10 9.21 -24.83
N ASP A 37 -17.24 10.03 -23.80
CA ASP A 37 -16.70 9.74 -22.47
C ASP A 37 -17.61 8.70 -21.81
N MET A 38 -17.04 7.51 -21.57
CA MET A 38 -17.56 6.65 -20.52
C MET A 38 -17.40 7.41 -19.19
N GLU A 39 -18.52 7.75 -18.57
CA GLU A 39 -18.58 8.37 -17.26
C GLU A 39 -17.72 7.57 -16.27
N SER A 40 -16.52 8.07 -15.98
CA SER A 40 -15.78 7.68 -14.78
C SER A 40 -16.60 8.22 -13.61
N GLY A 41 -17.27 7.33 -12.87
CA GLY A 41 -17.98 7.67 -11.65
C GLY A 41 -17.05 8.39 -10.70
N GLN A 42 -17.17 9.71 -10.67
CA GLN A 42 -16.40 10.59 -9.78
C GLN A 42 -16.94 10.36 -8.37
N LEU A 43 -16.26 9.49 -7.60
CA LEU A 43 -16.50 9.39 -6.17
C LEU A 43 -16.15 10.75 -5.56
N SER A 44 -17.16 11.53 -5.22
CA SER A 44 -16.98 12.79 -4.51
C SER A 44 -16.42 12.49 -3.11
N GLY A 45 -15.10 12.58 -2.99
CA GLY A 45 -14.40 12.11 -1.82
C GLY A 45 -14.45 13.10 -0.68
N THR A 46 -15.52 13.07 0.10
CA THR A 46 -15.48 13.58 1.48
C THR A 46 -15.01 12.45 2.38
N ILE A 47 -13.96 12.70 3.17
CA ILE A 47 -13.55 11.76 4.22
C ILE A 47 -14.76 11.57 5.15
N PRO A 48 -15.22 10.31 5.35
CA PRO A 48 -16.33 10.05 6.25
C PRO A 48 -16.05 10.59 7.65
N THR A 49 -16.99 11.27 8.24
CA THR A 49 -16.89 11.80 9.61
C THR A 49 -17.15 10.76 10.68
N GLU A 50 -17.74 9.62 10.30
CA GLU A 50 -18.05 8.51 11.19
C GLU A 50 -17.54 7.19 10.60
N LEU A 51 -17.05 6.30 11.49
CA LEU A 51 -16.60 4.98 11.11
C LEU A 51 -17.81 4.04 10.99
N GLU A 52 -17.99 3.43 9.84
CA GLU A 52 -18.94 2.35 9.65
C GLU A 52 -18.35 1.00 10.06
N TYR A 53 -19.19 0.12 10.59
CA TYR A 53 -18.78 -1.26 10.85
C TYR A 53 -18.71 -2.03 9.53
N ILE A 54 -17.69 -2.89 9.41
CA ILE A 54 -17.64 -3.84 8.31
C ILE A 54 -18.86 -4.76 8.39
N PRO A 55 -19.67 -4.86 7.31
CA PRO A 55 -20.80 -5.78 7.28
C PRO A 55 -20.37 -7.22 7.57
N GLU A 56 -21.20 -7.99 8.31
CA GLU A 56 -20.84 -9.37 8.69
C GLU A 56 -20.60 -10.29 7.48
N ASN A 57 -21.32 -10.07 6.38
CA ASN A 57 -21.13 -10.84 5.14
C ASN A 57 -19.76 -10.62 4.49
N TYR A 58 -19.04 -9.54 4.80
CA TYR A 58 -17.68 -9.29 4.29
C TYR A 58 -16.64 -10.27 4.86
N GLU A 59 -16.97 -11.03 5.88
CA GLU A 59 -16.08 -12.08 6.40
C GLU A 59 -16.12 -13.36 5.55
N THR A 60 -17.12 -13.51 4.68
CA THR A 60 -17.26 -14.64 3.77
C THR A 60 -16.80 -14.29 2.36
N PRO A 61 -16.47 -15.27 1.51
CA PRO A 61 -16.03 -14.99 0.14
C PRO A 61 -17.06 -14.19 -0.67
N ALA A 62 -16.62 -13.13 -1.34
CA ALA A 62 -17.41 -12.37 -2.31
C ALA A 62 -17.67 -13.19 -3.58
N LYS A 63 -18.59 -12.74 -4.43
CA LYS A 63 -18.83 -13.35 -5.74
C LYS A 63 -17.70 -13.04 -6.72
N GLN A 64 -17.22 -11.80 -6.69
CA GLN A 64 -16.08 -11.33 -7.47
C GLN A 64 -14.85 -11.36 -6.58
N GLN A 65 -13.96 -12.30 -6.82
CA GLN A 65 -12.79 -12.53 -5.99
C GLN A 65 -11.51 -12.19 -6.75
N GLY A 66 -10.67 -11.37 -6.14
CA GLY A 66 -9.30 -11.17 -6.58
C GLY A 66 -8.42 -12.38 -6.31
N THR A 67 -7.19 -12.32 -6.77
CA THR A 67 -6.17 -13.38 -6.61
C THR A 67 -5.01 -12.88 -5.76
N ILE A 68 -4.34 -13.82 -5.07
CA ILE A 68 -3.13 -13.55 -4.31
C ILE A 68 -1.98 -14.28 -4.97
N ASN A 69 -0.93 -13.57 -5.33
CA ASN A 69 0.28 -14.12 -5.95
C ASN A 69 1.48 -13.91 -5.05
N LYS A 70 2.37 -14.89 -5.03
CA LYS A 70 3.68 -14.76 -4.39
C LYS A 70 4.63 -14.08 -5.36
N LEU A 71 5.29 -13.03 -4.93
CA LEU A 71 6.43 -12.41 -5.61
C LEU A 71 7.69 -12.74 -4.81
N THR A 72 8.71 -13.23 -5.49
CA THR A 72 10.06 -13.39 -4.93
C THR A 72 10.97 -12.39 -5.61
N TYR A 73 11.83 -11.72 -4.85
CA TYR A 73 12.77 -10.73 -5.36
C TYR A 73 14.10 -10.80 -4.61
N GLU A 74 15.16 -10.39 -5.28
CA GLU A 74 16.49 -10.28 -4.69
C GLU A 74 16.66 -8.90 -4.04
N THR A 75 17.37 -8.87 -2.93
CA THR A 75 17.72 -7.67 -2.17
C THR A 75 18.99 -7.90 -1.36
N TRP A 76 19.29 -7.02 -0.42
CA TRP A 76 20.49 -7.09 0.42
C TRP A 76 20.13 -7.02 1.90
N GLU A 77 21.02 -7.52 2.75
CA GLU A 77 20.88 -7.41 4.19
C GLU A 77 20.78 -5.93 4.59
N SER A 78 19.80 -5.60 5.45
CA SER A 78 19.35 -4.23 5.69
C SER A 78 20.42 -3.29 6.23
N PHE A 79 21.32 -3.76 7.12
CA PHE A 79 22.33 -2.91 7.75
C PHE A 79 23.63 -2.77 6.93
N SER A 80 23.82 -3.65 5.96
CA SER A 80 24.91 -3.62 4.98
C SER A 80 24.43 -3.42 3.55
N TYR A 81 23.25 -2.82 3.41
CA TYR A 81 22.58 -2.66 2.12
C TYR A 81 23.47 -1.95 1.09
N GLU A 82 24.07 -0.83 1.46
CA GLU A 82 24.94 -0.04 0.59
C GLU A 82 26.21 -0.81 0.11
N ASP A 83 26.69 -1.74 0.92
CA ASP A 83 27.89 -2.52 0.61
C ASP A 83 27.61 -3.66 -0.38
N HIS A 84 26.34 -4.03 -0.57
CA HIS A 84 25.93 -5.19 -1.37
C HIS A 84 26.68 -6.48 -1.03
N SER A 85 27.05 -6.64 0.24
CA SER A 85 27.93 -7.72 0.68
C SER A 85 27.20 -9.01 1.01
N GLN A 86 25.92 -8.91 1.42
CA GLN A 86 25.08 -10.06 1.80
C GLN A 86 23.77 -10.06 1.04
N PRO A 87 23.67 -10.83 -0.06
CA PRO A 87 22.43 -10.95 -0.83
C PRO A 87 21.37 -11.73 -0.05
N LEU A 88 20.12 -11.32 -0.21
CA LEU A 88 18.95 -11.97 0.33
C LEU A 88 17.92 -12.20 -0.78
N GLU A 89 17.16 -13.28 -0.65
CA GLU A 89 15.94 -13.51 -1.41
C GLU A 89 14.75 -13.32 -0.45
N LYS A 90 13.86 -12.39 -0.79
CA LYS A 90 12.68 -12.08 0.01
C LYS A 90 11.39 -12.28 -0.77
N ASN A 91 10.29 -12.34 -0.04
CA ASN A 91 8.97 -12.52 -0.61
C ASN A 91 8.05 -11.37 -0.25
N ALA A 92 7.16 -11.02 -1.18
CA ALA A 92 5.99 -10.22 -0.94
C ALA A 92 4.75 -10.94 -1.48
N TRP A 93 3.59 -10.69 -0.90
CA TRP A 93 2.32 -11.18 -1.45
C TRP A 93 1.62 -10.04 -2.16
N VAL A 94 1.11 -10.31 -3.36
CA VAL A 94 0.47 -9.33 -4.23
C VAL A 94 -0.97 -9.75 -4.48
N TYR A 95 -1.92 -8.92 -4.06
CA TYR A 95 -3.33 -9.07 -4.39
C TYR A 95 -3.62 -8.34 -5.71
N LEU A 96 -4.26 -9.03 -6.63
CA LEU A 96 -4.80 -8.49 -7.88
C LEU A 96 -6.32 -8.50 -7.80
N PRO A 97 -7.00 -7.39 -8.14
CA PRO A 97 -8.45 -7.31 -8.06
C PRO A 97 -9.14 -8.25 -9.05
N TYR A 98 -10.41 -8.57 -8.81
CA TYR A 98 -11.21 -9.31 -9.76
C TYR A 98 -11.21 -8.64 -11.14
N GLY A 99 -11.02 -9.45 -12.19
CA GLY A 99 -10.95 -8.94 -13.56
C GLY A 99 -9.63 -8.19 -13.89
N TYR A 100 -8.58 -8.35 -13.09
CA TYR A 100 -7.28 -7.77 -13.41
C TYR A 100 -6.85 -8.13 -14.85
N SER A 101 -6.38 -7.11 -15.58
CA SER A 101 -5.87 -7.25 -16.95
C SER A 101 -4.64 -6.35 -17.14
N ASN A 102 -3.70 -6.80 -17.95
CA ASN A 102 -2.55 -5.99 -18.34
C ASN A 102 -2.92 -4.83 -19.31
N ASP A 103 -4.14 -4.82 -19.82
CA ASP A 103 -4.64 -3.75 -20.70
C ASP A 103 -5.15 -2.53 -19.92
N GLN A 104 -5.19 -2.62 -18.59
CA GLN A 104 -5.61 -1.54 -17.69
C GLN A 104 -4.47 -1.12 -16.78
N LYS A 105 -4.52 0.12 -16.31
CA LYS A 105 -3.61 0.64 -15.29
C LYS A 105 -4.28 0.66 -13.93
N TYR A 106 -3.53 0.25 -12.90
CA TYR A 106 -4.03 0.18 -11.53
C TYR A 106 -3.20 1.05 -10.60
N ASN A 107 -3.88 1.73 -9.68
CA ASN A 107 -3.23 2.26 -8.50
C ASN A 107 -2.66 1.11 -7.67
N ILE A 108 -1.58 1.38 -6.94
CA ILE A 108 -0.91 0.37 -6.13
C ILE A 108 -0.70 0.86 -4.71
N PHE A 109 -0.89 -0.03 -3.75
CA PHE A 109 -0.70 0.27 -2.35
C PHE A 109 0.11 -0.80 -1.65
N TYR A 110 1.16 -0.39 -0.96
CA TYR A 110 2.03 -1.23 -0.16
C TYR A 110 1.58 -1.18 1.30
N LEU A 111 1.24 -2.32 1.89
CA LEU A 111 0.70 -2.41 3.24
C LEU A 111 1.62 -3.24 4.13
N SER A 112 2.39 -2.55 4.98
CA SER A 112 3.38 -3.12 5.89
C SER A 112 2.74 -3.74 7.13
N HIS A 113 3.22 -4.91 7.51
CA HIS A 113 2.80 -5.61 8.73
C HIS A 113 3.30 -4.92 10.01
N GLY A 114 2.74 -5.29 11.15
CA GLY A 114 3.16 -4.85 12.48
C GLY A 114 4.32 -5.67 13.06
N GLY A 115 4.63 -5.46 14.34
CA GLY A 115 5.55 -6.34 15.07
C GLY A 115 4.97 -7.75 15.23
N TRP A 116 5.84 -8.75 15.52
CA TRP A 116 5.49 -10.17 15.65
C TRP A 116 4.76 -10.73 14.43
N SER A 117 5.12 -10.30 13.26
CA SER A 117 4.39 -10.53 12.01
C SER A 117 5.35 -10.62 10.82
N ASN A 118 4.80 -11.00 9.67
CA ASN A 118 5.52 -11.05 8.40
C ASN A 118 4.56 -10.73 7.23
N GLU A 119 5.02 -10.88 6.00
CA GLU A 119 4.29 -10.57 4.77
C GLU A 119 2.98 -11.37 4.60
N THR A 120 2.84 -12.51 5.31
CA THR A 120 1.62 -13.34 5.21
C THR A 120 0.50 -12.91 6.17
N THR A 121 0.80 -12.05 7.14
CA THR A 121 -0.09 -11.80 8.28
C THR A 121 -1.38 -11.08 7.90
N ILE A 122 -1.34 -10.11 6.99
CA ILE A 122 -2.50 -9.27 6.67
C ILE A 122 -3.41 -9.96 5.64
N MET A 123 -2.86 -10.32 4.47
CA MET A 123 -3.64 -10.87 3.36
C MET A 123 -3.71 -12.41 3.40
N GLY A 124 -2.80 -13.06 4.09
CA GLY A 124 -2.59 -14.50 3.98
C GLY A 124 -1.78 -14.86 2.75
N THR A 125 -1.96 -16.07 2.28
CA THR A 125 -1.32 -16.61 1.08
C THR A 125 -2.37 -17.06 0.06
N ALA A 126 -1.94 -17.40 -1.16
CA ALA A 126 -2.85 -17.94 -2.19
C ALA A 126 -3.59 -19.21 -1.71
N GLN A 127 -2.92 -20.06 -0.92
CA GLN A 127 -3.47 -21.32 -0.41
C GLN A 127 -4.29 -21.13 0.88
N ASN A 128 -4.01 -20.08 1.63
CA ASN A 128 -4.67 -19.79 2.91
C ASN A 128 -4.92 -18.27 3.04
N PRO A 129 -5.86 -17.70 2.28
CA PRO A 129 -6.18 -16.28 2.34
C PRO A 129 -6.79 -15.92 3.70
N SER A 130 -6.46 -14.75 4.19
CA SER A 130 -7.08 -14.21 5.41
C SER A 130 -8.49 -13.69 5.13
N SER A 131 -9.30 -13.47 6.18
CA SER A 131 -10.61 -12.81 6.03
C SER A 131 -10.49 -11.36 5.52
N PHE A 132 -9.31 -10.75 5.59
CA PHE A 132 -9.09 -9.42 5.01
C PHE A 132 -9.23 -9.42 3.48
N LYS A 133 -8.84 -10.51 2.80
CA LYS A 133 -9.09 -10.68 1.38
C LYS A 133 -10.58 -10.55 1.04
N ASN A 134 -11.45 -11.22 1.81
CA ASN A 134 -12.89 -11.15 1.60
C ASN A 134 -13.41 -9.71 1.78
N VAL A 135 -12.89 -8.99 2.78
CA VAL A 135 -13.25 -7.57 3.00
C VAL A 135 -12.87 -6.72 1.79
N VAL A 136 -11.68 -6.91 1.24
CA VAL A 136 -11.21 -6.18 0.05
C VAL A 136 -12.06 -6.53 -1.17
N ASP A 137 -12.32 -7.81 -1.41
CA ASP A 137 -13.15 -8.28 -2.53
C ASP A 137 -14.55 -7.67 -2.49
N HIS A 138 -15.22 -7.71 -1.33
CA HIS A 138 -16.54 -7.10 -1.15
C HIS A 138 -16.50 -5.57 -1.30
N ALA A 139 -15.47 -4.91 -0.77
CA ALA A 139 -15.35 -3.46 -0.91
C ALA A 139 -15.24 -3.03 -2.37
N ILE A 140 -14.56 -3.82 -3.20
CA ILE A 140 -14.45 -3.60 -4.65
C ILE A 140 -15.79 -3.95 -5.33
N GLU A 141 -16.39 -5.11 -5.02
CA GLU A 141 -17.68 -5.54 -5.60
C GLU A 141 -18.80 -4.53 -5.33
N ASP A 142 -18.85 -3.96 -4.14
CA ASP A 142 -19.85 -2.97 -3.71
C ASP A 142 -19.50 -1.52 -4.13
N GLY A 143 -18.41 -1.31 -4.88
CA GLY A 143 -17.97 0.02 -5.33
C GLY A 143 -17.49 0.96 -4.23
N LYS A 144 -17.21 0.42 -3.04
CA LYS A 144 -16.65 1.17 -1.90
C LYS A 144 -15.14 1.35 -2.01
N MET A 145 -14.49 0.59 -2.86
CA MET A 145 -13.07 0.66 -3.17
C MET A 145 -12.88 0.51 -4.68
N GLN A 146 -12.04 1.36 -5.26
CA GLN A 146 -11.63 1.15 -6.65
C GLN A 146 -10.74 -0.09 -6.77
N PRO A 147 -10.84 -0.85 -7.89
CA PRO A 147 -9.90 -1.92 -8.15
C PRO A 147 -8.47 -1.40 -8.11
N MET A 148 -7.62 -1.99 -7.25
CA MET A 148 -6.22 -1.63 -7.13
C MET A 148 -5.36 -2.84 -6.78
N ILE A 149 -4.06 -2.74 -7.01
CA ILE A 149 -3.09 -3.74 -6.60
C ILE A 149 -2.70 -3.46 -5.14
N LEU A 150 -2.71 -4.51 -4.29
CA LEU A 150 -2.20 -4.40 -2.92
C LEU A 150 -0.96 -5.28 -2.78
N VAL A 151 0.10 -4.73 -2.19
CA VAL A 151 1.36 -5.44 -1.94
C VAL A 151 1.60 -5.54 -0.45
N PHE A 152 1.96 -6.73 0.00
CA PHE A 152 2.22 -7.04 1.41
C PHE A 152 3.68 -7.45 1.55
N PRO A 153 4.58 -6.49 1.77
CA PRO A 153 6.00 -6.74 1.97
C PRO A 153 6.32 -7.11 3.42
N THR A 154 7.57 -7.49 3.67
CA THR A 154 8.12 -7.59 5.01
C THR A 154 9.40 -6.76 5.15
N TYR A 155 9.54 -6.05 6.28
CA TYR A 155 10.78 -5.42 6.70
C TYR A 155 11.67 -6.38 7.51
N ASN A 156 11.21 -7.60 7.82
CA ASN A 156 12.07 -8.65 8.38
C ASN A 156 13.28 -8.86 7.46
N ASN A 157 14.44 -9.07 8.03
CA ASN A 157 15.71 -9.08 7.33
C ASN A 157 16.20 -10.52 7.09
N THR A 158 17.02 -11.03 7.96
CA THR A 158 17.61 -12.38 7.83
C THR A 158 16.78 -13.47 8.49
N SER A 159 15.78 -13.12 9.29
CA SER A 159 14.86 -14.05 9.94
C SER A 159 13.41 -13.58 9.79
N GLU A 160 12.50 -14.52 9.53
CA GLU A 160 11.06 -14.28 9.47
C GLU A 160 10.48 -13.72 10.78
N ASN A 161 11.22 -13.81 11.89
CA ASN A 161 10.82 -13.40 13.23
C ASN A 161 11.52 -12.12 13.73
N ASP A 162 12.28 -11.43 12.90
CA ASP A 162 13.01 -10.21 13.31
C ASP A 162 12.10 -9.16 13.92
N SER A 163 10.87 -9.02 13.42
CA SER A 163 9.86 -8.11 13.95
C SER A 163 9.38 -8.46 15.37
N SER A 164 9.81 -9.60 15.95
CA SER A 164 9.49 -9.99 17.33
C SER A 164 10.40 -9.31 18.36
N ASP A 165 11.55 -8.81 17.95
CA ASP A 165 12.39 -7.91 18.75
C ASP A 165 12.01 -6.45 18.42
N TYR A 166 11.48 -5.75 19.41
CA TYR A 166 10.99 -4.38 19.22
C TYR A 166 12.10 -3.43 18.79
N SER A 167 13.29 -3.54 19.39
CA SER A 167 14.42 -2.66 19.10
C SER A 167 14.98 -2.91 17.70
N LEU A 168 15.08 -4.18 17.31
CA LEU A 168 15.48 -4.58 15.97
C LEU A 168 14.45 -4.12 14.94
N ALA A 169 13.17 -4.32 15.21
CA ALA A 169 12.08 -3.90 14.32
C ALA A 169 12.10 -2.39 14.03
N LEU A 170 12.38 -1.55 15.04
CA LEU A 170 12.56 -0.11 14.84
C LEU A 170 13.72 0.21 13.90
N GLN A 171 14.85 -0.48 14.04
CA GLN A 171 16.01 -0.27 13.17
C GLN A 171 15.74 -0.77 11.76
N LEU A 172 15.09 -1.92 11.61
CA LEU A 172 14.75 -2.48 10.31
C LEU A 172 13.72 -1.61 9.54
N THR A 173 12.73 -1.06 10.23
CA THR A 173 11.78 -0.13 9.59
C THR A 173 12.47 1.16 9.12
N ASP A 174 13.51 1.63 9.82
CA ASP A 174 14.28 2.80 9.38
C ASP A 174 15.14 2.48 8.13
N GLN A 175 15.65 1.26 7.98
CA GLN A 175 16.45 0.83 6.82
C GLN A 175 15.62 0.38 5.61
N PHE A 176 14.37 -0.01 5.80
CA PHE A 176 13.54 -0.65 4.77
C PHE A 176 13.36 0.20 3.50
N HIS A 177 13.50 1.50 3.60
CA HIS A 177 13.37 2.41 2.45
C HIS A 177 14.37 2.11 1.32
N ASN A 178 15.56 1.61 1.64
CA ASN A 178 16.57 1.22 0.64
C ASN A 178 16.07 0.07 -0.23
N GLU A 179 15.67 -1.03 0.40
CA GLU A 179 15.08 -2.18 -0.25
C GLU A 179 13.80 -1.82 -1.01
N LEU A 180 12.95 -0.99 -0.39
CA LEU A 180 11.65 -0.64 -0.93
C LEU A 180 11.75 -0.02 -2.32
N VAL A 181 12.58 1.01 -2.48
CA VAL A 181 12.63 1.78 -3.73
C VAL A 181 13.57 1.20 -4.77
N ASN A 182 14.61 0.45 -4.35
CA ASN A 182 15.59 -0.07 -5.28
C ASN A 182 15.30 -1.50 -5.76
N ASP A 183 14.62 -2.31 -4.93
CA ASP A 183 14.41 -3.73 -5.22
C ASP A 183 12.92 -4.10 -5.33
N LEU A 184 12.14 -3.85 -4.26
CA LEU A 184 10.76 -4.32 -4.19
C LEU A 184 9.83 -3.61 -5.20
N ILE A 185 9.82 -2.27 -5.24
CA ILE A 185 8.95 -1.53 -6.17
C ILE A 185 9.30 -1.89 -7.62
N PRO A 186 10.56 -1.87 -8.06
CA PRO A 186 10.94 -2.33 -9.41
C PRO A 186 10.49 -3.75 -9.71
N ALA A 187 10.67 -4.69 -8.77
CA ALA A 187 10.26 -6.08 -8.96
C ALA A 187 8.74 -6.24 -9.13
N VAL A 188 7.95 -5.51 -8.33
CA VAL A 188 6.48 -5.53 -8.42
C VAL A 188 6.00 -4.84 -9.70
N GLU A 189 6.43 -3.60 -9.93
CA GLU A 189 5.84 -2.75 -10.98
C GLU A 189 6.38 -3.07 -12.39
N SER A 190 7.45 -3.87 -12.50
CA SER A 190 7.83 -4.49 -13.77
C SER A 190 6.94 -5.68 -14.15
N GLN A 191 6.31 -6.35 -13.16
CA GLN A 191 5.52 -7.56 -13.37
C GLN A 191 4.03 -7.26 -13.54
N TYR A 192 3.51 -6.21 -12.90
CA TYR A 192 2.09 -5.89 -12.87
C TYR A 192 1.80 -4.54 -13.53
N SER A 193 0.60 -4.40 -14.11
CA SER A 193 0.20 -3.19 -14.84
C SER A 193 -0.18 -2.06 -13.88
N THR A 194 0.80 -1.21 -13.57
CA THR A 194 0.64 0.01 -12.78
C THR A 194 0.73 1.25 -13.66
N TYR A 195 0.67 2.42 -13.07
CA TYR A 195 0.90 3.68 -13.79
C TYR A 195 2.38 3.97 -14.07
N ALA A 196 3.31 3.22 -13.47
CA ALA A 196 4.72 3.28 -13.87
C ALA A 196 4.87 2.79 -15.32
N THR A 197 5.52 3.58 -16.16
CA THR A 197 5.82 3.22 -17.54
C THR A 197 7.18 2.53 -17.65
N GLU A 198 8.03 2.74 -16.67
CA GLU A 198 9.35 2.12 -16.50
C GLU A 198 9.67 2.07 -15.00
N THR A 199 10.55 1.17 -14.62
CA THR A 199 10.95 0.94 -13.22
C THR A 199 12.28 1.59 -12.87
N THR A 200 12.73 2.55 -13.65
CA THR A 200 13.83 3.43 -13.29
C THR A 200 13.40 4.39 -12.16
N PRO A 201 14.32 4.94 -11.36
CA PRO A 201 13.96 5.91 -10.33
C PRO A 201 13.11 7.08 -10.85
N GLU A 202 13.41 7.58 -12.06
CA GLU A 202 12.67 8.67 -12.70
C GLU A 202 11.23 8.25 -13.07
N GLY A 203 11.06 7.07 -13.66
CA GLY A 203 9.74 6.54 -14.04
C GLY A 203 8.87 6.23 -12.81
N LEU A 204 9.49 5.70 -11.74
CA LEU A 204 8.80 5.45 -10.49
C LEU A 204 8.36 6.74 -9.78
N LYS A 205 9.21 7.77 -9.79
CA LYS A 205 8.85 9.11 -9.26
C LYS A 205 7.77 9.78 -10.11
N ALA A 206 7.81 9.64 -11.42
CA ALA A 206 6.79 10.20 -12.31
C ALA A 206 5.40 9.60 -12.08
N SER A 207 5.31 8.36 -11.57
CA SER A 207 4.07 7.66 -11.26
C SER A 207 3.64 7.74 -9.77
N ARG A 208 4.30 8.59 -8.96
CA ARG A 208 4.07 8.68 -7.51
C ARG A 208 2.61 8.91 -7.11
N ASP A 209 1.85 9.64 -7.91
CA ASP A 209 0.45 10.00 -7.63
C ASP A 209 -0.50 8.79 -7.65
N HIS A 210 0.00 7.65 -8.09
CA HIS A 210 -0.73 6.38 -8.15
C HIS A 210 -0.22 5.35 -7.13
N ARG A 211 0.67 5.77 -6.19
CA ARG A 211 1.30 4.87 -5.23
C ARG A 211 1.08 5.35 -3.80
N GLY A 212 0.68 4.40 -2.94
CA GLY A 212 0.49 4.62 -1.51
C GLY A 212 1.24 3.60 -0.66
N PHE A 213 1.57 4.01 0.57
CA PHE A 213 2.18 3.16 1.59
C PHE A 213 1.46 3.32 2.92
N GLY A 214 1.26 2.22 3.63
CA GLY A 214 0.61 2.24 4.93
C GLY A 214 0.97 1.03 5.79
N GLY A 215 0.55 1.07 7.04
CA GLY A 215 0.75 -0.03 7.96
C GLY A 215 0.22 0.26 9.36
N PHE A 216 0.06 -0.80 10.14
CA PHE A 216 -0.48 -0.74 11.50
C PHE A 216 0.60 -1.07 12.54
N SER A 217 0.61 -0.39 13.70
CA SER A 217 1.56 -0.61 14.78
C SER A 217 3.01 -0.36 14.30
N MET A 218 3.89 -1.34 14.30
CA MET A 218 5.24 -1.22 13.73
C MET A 218 5.19 -0.90 12.22
N GLY A 219 4.19 -1.38 11.49
CA GLY A 219 3.94 -0.97 10.10
C GLY A 219 3.60 0.52 9.96
N SER A 220 3.01 1.14 10.99
CA SER A 220 2.85 2.59 11.05
C SER A 220 4.18 3.31 11.20
N VAL A 221 5.09 2.78 12.04
CA VAL A 221 6.46 3.31 12.13
C VAL A 221 7.16 3.22 10.77
N ASN A 222 7.06 2.07 10.10
CA ASN A 222 7.60 1.89 8.76
C ASN A 222 6.99 2.89 7.75
N THR A 223 5.69 3.21 7.89
CA THR A 223 5.03 4.21 7.05
C THR A 223 5.61 5.61 7.26
N TRP A 224 5.91 5.99 8.51
CA TRP A 224 6.56 7.26 8.81
C TRP A 224 8.00 7.31 8.30
N CYS A 225 8.76 6.22 8.40
CA CYS A 225 10.08 6.11 7.78
C CYS A 225 9.99 6.25 6.25
N THR A 226 9.03 5.57 5.62
CA THR A 226 8.79 5.67 4.17
C THR A 226 8.42 7.10 3.76
N LEU A 227 7.58 7.80 4.53
CA LEU A 227 7.28 9.21 4.26
C LEU A 227 8.55 10.06 4.34
N ARG A 228 9.39 9.84 5.34
CA ARG A 228 10.63 10.58 5.53
C ARG A 228 11.62 10.41 4.37
N TYR A 229 11.78 9.18 3.87
CA TYR A 229 12.84 8.85 2.91
C TYR A 229 12.36 8.74 1.46
N CYS A 230 11.06 8.48 1.24
CA CYS A 230 10.54 8.10 -0.08
C CYS A 230 9.40 9.01 -0.56
N LEU A 231 9.32 10.26 -0.09
CA LEU A 231 8.27 11.20 -0.46
C LEU A 231 8.15 11.39 -1.98
N ASP A 232 9.27 11.31 -2.71
CA ASP A 232 9.30 11.41 -4.18
C ASP A 232 8.66 10.22 -4.89
N TYR A 233 8.56 9.05 -4.20
CA TYR A 233 8.03 7.82 -4.77
C TYR A 233 6.57 7.57 -4.44
N PHE A 234 6.04 8.21 -3.37
CA PHE A 234 4.69 7.97 -2.85
C PHE A 234 3.92 9.27 -2.67
N ARG A 235 2.63 9.25 -3.02
CA ARG A 235 1.71 10.37 -2.79
C ARG A 235 0.90 10.19 -1.52
N TYR A 236 0.54 8.95 -1.17
CA TYR A 236 -0.41 8.66 -0.11
C TYR A 236 0.27 7.85 0.98
N PHE A 237 0.16 8.34 2.23
CA PHE A 237 0.72 7.69 3.39
C PHE A 237 -0.36 7.46 4.43
N MET A 238 -0.35 6.26 5.03
CA MET A 238 -1.39 5.85 5.97
C MET A 238 -0.82 5.14 7.19
N PRO A 239 -0.17 5.91 8.08
CA PRO A 239 0.30 5.40 9.36
C PRO A 239 -0.87 5.15 10.30
N MET A 240 -1.00 3.93 10.84
CA MET A 240 -2.09 3.52 11.71
C MET A 240 -1.58 3.04 13.06
N SER A 241 -1.97 3.73 14.15
CA SER A 241 -1.69 3.30 15.52
C SER A 241 -0.22 3.04 15.83
N GLY A 242 0.66 3.89 15.36
CA GLY A 242 2.08 3.90 15.67
C GLY A 242 2.66 5.27 15.38
N SER A 243 3.60 5.73 16.21
CA SER A 243 4.28 7.01 16.04
C SER A 243 5.75 6.78 15.73
N TYR A 244 6.32 7.67 14.92
CA TYR A 244 7.75 7.71 14.65
C TYR A 244 8.52 8.42 15.78
N THR A 245 7.95 9.52 16.27
CA THR A 245 8.51 10.36 17.33
C THR A 245 7.39 11.03 18.13
N SER A 246 7.69 11.51 19.31
CA SER A 246 6.82 12.37 20.10
C SER A 246 7.05 13.88 19.82
N ASP A 247 8.02 14.22 18.97
CA ASP A 247 8.32 15.60 18.59
C ASP A 247 7.34 16.05 17.49
N GLY A 248 6.36 16.85 17.90
CA GLY A 248 5.33 17.37 17.00
C GLY A 248 5.85 18.41 16.02
N ASP A 249 6.84 19.19 16.41
CA ASP A 249 7.45 20.22 15.54
C ASP A 249 8.22 19.54 14.40
N TYR A 250 9.03 18.51 14.74
CA TYR A 250 9.70 17.69 13.73
C TYR A 250 8.72 17.06 12.72
N MET A 251 7.59 16.54 13.23
CA MET A 251 6.57 15.93 12.35
C MET A 251 5.88 16.97 11.46
N ALA A 252 5.62 18.16 11.98
CA ALA A 252 5.05 19.26 11.20
C ALA A 252 6.01 19.70 10.07
N ASP A 253 7.29 19.82 10.36
CA ASP A 253 8.31 20.16 9.37
C ASP A 253 8.41 19.09 8.27
N LEU A 254 8.36 17.80 8.67
CA LEU A 254 8.44 16.68 7.73
C LEU A 254 7.30 16.66 6.71
N VAL A 255 6.08 17.05 7.11
CA VAL A 255 4.90 17.05 6.21
C VAL A 255 4.67 18.38 5.49
N SER A 256 5.40 19.44 5.86
CA SER A 256 5.25 20.78 5.30
C SER A 256 6.19 21.04 4.13
N ASN A 257 7.22 20.24 3.97
CA ASN A 257 8.24 20.33 2.91
C ASN A 257 7.98 19.30 1.81
#